data_8aacc8cb834f248c698efc04c006a141
#
_entry.id   8aacc8cb834f248c698efc04c006a141
#
_cell.length_a   1.000
_cell.length_b   1.000
_cell.length_c   1.000
_cell.angle_alpha   90.00
_cell.angle_beta   90.00
_cell.angle_gamma   90.00
#
_symmetry.space_group_name_H-M   'P 1'
#
loop_
_entity.id
_entity.type
_entity.pdbx_description
1 polymer ?
#
loop_
_entity_poly.entity_id
_entity_poly.type
_entity_poly.pdbx_seq_one_letter_code
_entity_poly.pdbx_strand_id
1 'polypeptide(L)'
;PKAINANPVRRALFYEFAQLAITAVIPWRKVVPGVSPFVSLFGLAGFGAAASVMNFVLLTAAASSDNSGLYSTSRMMYGLALDGQAPSRFRKLSSNNVPRNALVASCLLLLSGITFLYTSDSIMQAFALVTTVAALLFLFTWSLIVVCYIVYRRKRPQLHEESIYKMPGGVPMCWVVLAFFTISLVILTLDPTTRIAVLITPIWFAFIGSMYFVHHRHEQRKEALRYFLPSPQRRRHAPCSPGRGSGM
;
A
#
# COMPACT_ATOMS: atom_id res chain seq x y z
N PRO A 1 -19.72 6.99 -11.08
CA PRO A 1 -18.94 7.18 -12.31
C PRO A 1 -18.44 8.62 -12.46
N LYS A 2 -19.29 9.67 -12.31
CA LYS A 2 -18.87 11.08 -12.50
C LYS A 2 -17.72 11.50 -11.55
N ALA A 3 -17.78 11.14 -10.27
CA ALA A 3 -16.74 11.46 -9.30
C ALA A 3 -15.40 10.76 -9.61
N ILE A 4 -15.44 9.53 -10.13
CA ILE A 4 -14.25 8.76 -10.50
C ILE A 4 -13.56 9.40 -11.69
N ASN A 5 -14.31 9.87 -12.69
CA ASN A 5 -13.75 10.54 -13.87
C ASN A 5 -13.26 11.96 -13.57
N ALA A 6 -13.90 12.68 -12.66
CA ALA A 6 -13.48 14.03 -12.29
C ALA A 6 -12.19 14.06 -11.45
N ASN A 7 -11.93 13.03 -10.66
CA ASN A 7 -10.77 12.99 -9.77
C ASN A 7 -9.41 13.01 -10.51
N PRO A 8 -9.18 12.19 -11.56
CA PRO A 8 -7.94 12.26 -12.34
C PRO A 8 -7.73 13.61 -13.01
N VAL A 9 -8.78 14.18 -13.60
CA VAL A 9 -8.72 15.49 -14.26
C VAL A 9 -8.37 16.59 -13.27
N ARG A 10 -9.02 16.61 -12.11
CA ARG A 10 -8.72 17.57 -11.05
C ARG A 10 -7.27 17.45 -10.56
N ARG A 11 -6.81 16.21 -10.32
CA ARG A 11 -5.42 15.97 -9.90
C ARG A 11 -4.42 16.42 -10.97
N ALA A 12 -4.62 16.03 -12.21
CA ALA A 12 -3.76 16.44 -13.31
C ALA A 12 -3.66 17.98 -13.39
N LEU A 13 -4.79 18.68 -13.39
CA LEU A 13 -4.80 20.14 -13.43
C LEU A 13 -4.01 20.74 -12.26
N PHE A 14 -4.29 20.37 -11.02
CA PHE A 14 -3.63 20.97 -9.87
C PHE A 14 -2.12 20.65 -9.81
N TYR A 15 -1.74 19.40 -10.07
CA TYR A 15 -0.33 19.02 -10.02
C TYR A 15 0.47 19.59 -11.19
N GLU A 16 -0.06 19.54 -12.41
CA GLU A 16 0.63 20.08 -13.59
C GLU A 16 0.77 21.59 -13.50
N PHE A 17 -0.26 22.32 -13.09
CA PHE A 17 -0.16 23.78 -12.92
C PHE A 17 0.81 24.15 -11.79
N ALA A 18 0.81 23.43 -10.68
CA ALA A 18 1.77 23.67 -9.60
C ALA A 18 3.22 23.42 -10.08
N GLN A 19 3.45 22.31 -10.80
CA GLN A 19 4.74 21.97 -11.36
C GLN A 19 5.21 23.03 -12.38
N LEU A 20 4.32 23.45 -13.25
CA LEU A 20 4.59 24.47 -14.27
C LEU A 20 4.92 25.82 -13.63
N ALA A 21 4.20 26.23 -12.59
CA ALA A 21 4.47 27.46 -11.86
C ALA A 21 5.86 27.43 -11.19
N ILE A 22 6.22 26.30 -10.56
CA ILE A 22 7.54 26.16 -9.92
C ILE A 22 8.65 26.19 -10.97
N THR A 23 8.53 25.44 -12.04
CA THR A 23 9.57 25.32 -13.07
C THR A 23 9.73 26.58 -13.92
N ALA A 24 8.67 27.39 -14.06
CA ALA A 24 8.72 28.68 -14.72
C ALA A 24 9.56 29.73 -13.97
N VAL A 25 9.60 29.65 -12.63
CA VAL A 25 10.32 30.60 -11.78
C VAL A 25 11.67 30.09 -11.33
N ILE A 26 11.74 28.80 -10.98
CA ILE A 26 12.95 28.16 -10.47
C ILE A 26 13.47 27.18 -11.51
N PRO A 27 14.62 27.46 -12.17
CA PRO A 27 15.24 26.49 -13.07
C PRO A 27 15.54 25.18 -12.33
N TRP A 28 15.23 24.04 -12.94
CA TRP A 28 15.39 22.71 -12.35
C TRP A 28 16.81 22.45 -11.78
N ARG A 29 17.84 23.06 -12.38
CA ARG A 29 19.24 22.99 -11.91
C ARG A 29 19.49 23.69 -10.57
N LYS A 30 18.62 24.61 -10.15
CA LYS A 30 18.72 25.35 -8.90
C LYS A 30 17.87 24.75 -7.77
N VAL A 31 17.15 23.69 -8.04
CA VAL A 31 16.39 22.97 -7.00
C VAL A 31 17.38 22.24 -6.10
N VAL A 32 17.47 22.69 -4.85
CA VAL A 32 18.36 22.08 -3.85
C VAL A 32 17.57 21.05 -3.05
N PRO A 33 18.05 19.80 -2.92
CA PRO A 33 17.46 18.82 -2.03
C PRO A 33 17.38 19.35 -0.59
N GLY A 34 16.25 19.14 0.09
CA GLY A 34 16.04 19.58 1.47
C GLY A 34 15.37 20.96 1.63
N VAL A 35 15.20 21.70 0.54
CA VAL A 35 14.43 22.95 0.58
C VAL A 35 13.16 22.80 -0.27
N SER A 36 12.00 23.13 0.33
CA SER A 36 10.74 23.05 -0.41
C SER A 36 10.71 24.07 -1.55
N PRO A 37 10.48 23.66 -2.82
CA PRO A 37 10.37 24.60 -3.93
C PRO A 37 9.26 25.63 -3.74
N PHE A 38 8.17 25.27 -3.07
CA PHE A 38 7.07 26.18 -2.75
C PHE A 38 7.52 27.29 -1.80
N VAL A 39 8.27 26.94 -0.74
CA VAL A 39 8.81 27.93 0.20
C VAL A 39 9.80 28.85 -0.48
N SER A 40 10.66 28.31 -1.33
CA SER A 40 11.62 29.08 -2.14
C SER A 40 10.93 30.07 -3.07
N LEU A 41 9.83 29.66 -3.70
CA LEU A 41 9.06 30.51 -4.60
C LEU A 41 8.52 31.76 -3.89
N PHE A 42 7.91 31.58 -2.72
CA PHE A 42 7.38 32.67 -1.91
C PHE A 42 8.49 33.58 -1.33
N GLY A 43 9.63 32.98 -0.98
CA GLY A 43 10.81 33.72 -0.56
C GLY A 43 11.36 34.63 -1.66
N LEU A 44 11.45 34.11 -2.90
CA LEU A 44 11.89 34.88 -4.08
C LEU A 44 10.90 36.02 -4.45
N ALA A 45 9.61 35.81 -4.20
CA ALA A 45 8.58 36.83 -4.40
C ALA A 45 8.59 37.94 -3.34
N GLY A 46 9.50 37.91 -2.36
CA GLY A 46 9.62 38.91 -1.31
C GLY A 46 8.64 38.79 -0.15
N PHE A 47 7.86 37.69 -0.12
CA PHE A 47 6.86 37.45 0.92
C PHE A 47 7.43 36.52 2.02
N GLY A 48 8.36 37.01 2.86
CA GLY A 48 8.97 36.17 3.91
C GLY A 48 7.95 35.57 4.91
N ALA A 49 6.93 36.33 5.29
CA ALA A 49 5.85 35.81 6.13
C ALA A 49 5.03 34.72 5.42
N ALA A 50 4.78 34.85 4.13
CA ALA A 50 4.08 33.85 3.34
C ALA A 50 4.88 32.54 3.20
N ALA A 51 6.21 32.60 3.19
CA ALA A 51 7.05 31.41 3.23
C ALA A 51 6.86 30.58 4.50
N SER A 52 6.74 31.23 5.65
CA SER A 52 6.46 30.57 6.94
C SER A 52 5.04 29.96 6.99
N VAL A 53 4.05 30.68 6.50
CA VAL A 53 2.67 30.17 6.37
C VAL A 53 2.64 28.96 5.43
N MET A 54 3.35 29.03 4.29
CA MET A 54 3.42 27.92 3.35
C MET A 54 4.07 26.68 3.97
N ASN A 55 5.11 26.86 4.77
CA ASN A 55 5.73 25.74 5.47
C ASN A 55 4.75 25.08 6.48
N PHE A 56 3.97 25.88 7.20
CA PHE A 56 2.92 25.36 8.09
C PHE A 56 1.83 24.61 7.31
N VAL A 57 1.40 25.12 6.16
CA VAL A 57 0.43 24.43 5.27
C VAL A 57 0.98 23.11 4.79
N LEU A 58 2.25 23.06 4.37
CA LEU A 58 2.89 21.81 3.94
C LEU A 58 2.96 20.77 5.07
N LEU A 59 3.28 21.22 6.30
CA LEU A 59 3.32 20.34 7.46
C LEU A 59 1.95 19.75 7.78
N THR A 60 0.90 20.58 7.79
CA THR A 60 -0.48 20.11 8.03
C THR A 60 -0.99 19.21 6.93
N ALA A 61 -0.64 19.46 5.67
CA ALA A 61 -0.97 18.62 4.54
C ALA A 61 -0.29 17.25 4.63
N ALA A 62 1.00 17.21 5.03
CA ALA A 62 1.73 15.97 5.27
C ALA A 62 1.08 15.17 6.40
N ALA A 63 0.79 15.78 7.55
CA ALA A 63 0.12 15.12 8.67
C ALA A 63 -1.27 14.55 8.29
N SER A 64 -2.03 15.28 7.47
CA SER A 64 -3.33 14.81 6.96
C SER A 64 -3.17 13.61 6.02
N SER A 65 -2.13 13.63 5.17
CA SER A 65 -1.80 12.51 4.26
C SER A 65 -1.42 11.25 5.05
N ASP A 66 -0.57 11.40 6.07
CA ASP A 66 -0.14 10.29 6.93
C ASP A 66 -1.32 9.68 7.69
N ASN A 67 -2.23 10.50 8.21
CA ASN A 67 -3.44 10.02 8.87
C ASN A 67 -4.32 9.19 7.92
N SER A 68 -4.49 9.65 6.68
CA SER A 68 -5.23 8.89 5.65
C SER A 68 -4.53 7.58 5.27
N GLY A 69 -3.20 7.60 5.21
CA GLY A 69 -2.36 6.43 4.97
C GLY A 69 -2.51 5.38 6.08
N LEU A 70 -2.40 5.78 7.34
CA LEU A 70 -2.59 4.91 8.50
C LEU A 70 -3.99 4.27 8.53
N TYR A 71 -5.02 5.07 8.24
CA TYR A 71 -6.39 4.57 8.16
C TYR A 71 -6.54 3.50 7.08
N SER A 72 -6.05 3.78 5.88
CA SER A 72 -6.15 2.84 4.74
C SER A 72 -5.36 1.56 4.99
N THR A 73 -4.12 1.68 5.48
CA THR A 73 -3.24 0.53 5.77
C THR A 73 -3.84 -0.35 6.87
N SER A 74 -4.35 0.23 7.95
CA SER A 74 -4.97 -0.53 9.04
C SER A 74 -6.20 -1.31 8.59
N ARG A 75 -7.02 -0.74 7.71
CA ARG A 75 -8.17 -1.42 7.12
C ARG A 75 -7.78 -2.52 6.14
N MET A 76 -6.72 -2.31 5.36
CA MET A 76 -6.17 -3.34 4.48
C MET A 76 -5.64 -4.53 5.28
N MET A 77 -4.90 -4.30 6.36
CA MET A 77 -4.42 -5.36 7.25
C MET A 77 -5.58 -6.13 7.89
N TYR A 78 -6.65 -5.43 8.28
CA TYR A 78 -7.87 -6.06 8.78
C TYR A 78 -8.53 -6.95 7.71
N GLY A 79 -8.67 -6.47 6.48
CA GLY A 79 -9.20 -7.26 5.36
C GLY A 79 -8.38 -8.52 5.09
N LEU A 80 -7.05 -8.40 5.01
CA LEU A 80 -6.15 -9.55 4.85
C LEU A 80 -6.27 -10.55 6.01
N ALA A 81 -6.49 -10.07 7.22
CA ALA A 81 -6.71 -10.95 8.36
C ALA A 81 -8.06 -11.68 8.29
N LEU A 82 -9.12 -11.06 7.74
CA LEU A 82 -10.41 -11.72 7.50
C LEU A 82 -10.26 -12.87 6.50
N ASP A 83 -9.46 -12.67 5.44
CA ASP A 83 -9.18 -13.66 4.41
C ASP A 83 -8.16 -14.73 4.87
N GLY A 84 -7.70 -14.68 6.12
CA GLY A 84 -6.72 -15.64 6.66
C GLY A 84 -5.29 -15.44 6.17
N GLN A 85 -5.00 -14.34 5.47
CA GLN A 85 -3.69 -14.03 4.90
C GLN A 85 -2.79 -13.23 5.85
N ALA A 86 -3.34 -12.76 6.98
CA ALA A 86 -2.61 -12.06 8.02
C ALA A 86 -2.96 -12.61 9.42
N PRO A 87 -2.11 -12.35 10.45
CA PRO A 87 -2.35 -12.83 11.80
C PRO A 87 -3.75 -12.48 12.32
N SER A 88 -4.41 -13.45 12.94
CA SER A 88 -5.78 -13.31 13.46
C SER A 88 -5.96 -12.19 14.52
N ARG A 89 -4.85 -11.73 15.11
CA ARG A 89 -4.86 -10.58 16.03
C ARG A 89 -5.37 -9.29 15.39
N PHE A 90 -5.19 -9.12 14.07
CA PHE A 90 -5.66 -7.95 13.31
C PHE A 90 -7.15 -8.00 12.98
N ARG A 91 -7.82 -9.13 13.23
CA ARG A 91 -9.26 -9.33 13.06
C ARG A 91 -10.12 -8.66 14.13
N LYS A 92 -9.49 -8.28 15.26
CA LYS A 92 -10.21 -7.68 16.37
C LYS A 92 -10.52 -6.21 16.09
N LEU A 93 -11.81 -5.88 16.13
CA LEU A 93 -12.30 -4.50 16.09
C LEU A 93 -12.52 -3.98 17.52
N SER A 94 -12.33 -2.70 17.70
CA SER A 94 -12.74 -1.94 18.88
C SER A 94 -14.26 -1.74 18.89
N SER A 95 -14.83 -1.26 20.01
CA SER A 95 -16.25 -0.88 20.13
C SER A 95 -16.70 0.09 19.02
N ASN A 96 -15.81 0.93 18.52
CA ASN A 96 -16.07 1.90 17.46
C ASN A 96 -15.75 1.35 16.03
N ASN A 97 -15.71 0.03 15.85
CA ASN A 97 -15.39 -0.62 14.57
C ASN A 97 -14.02 -0.24 13.96
N VAL A 98 -13.06 0.15 14.82
CA VAL A 98 -11.69 0.46 14.41
C VAL A 98 -10.78 -0.75 14.65
N PRO A 99 -9.97 -1.17 13.67
CA PRO A 99 -9.00 -2.27 13.82
C PRO A 99 -7.78 -1.80 14.62
N ARG A 100 -7.93 -1.67 15.94
CA ARG A 100 -6.93 -1.07 16.85
C ARG A 100 -5.56 -1.73 16.75
N ASN A 101 -5.51 -3.06 16.70
CA ASN A 101 -4.24 -3.78 16.65
C ASN A 101 -3.49 -3.53 15.32
N ALA A 102 -4.22 -3.46 14.20
CA ALA A 102 -3.65 -3.15 12.91
C ALA A 102 -3.16 -1.68 12.87
N LEU A 103 -3.94 -0.76 13.45
CA LEU A 103 -3.55 0.64 13.54
C LEU A 103 -2.26 0.82 14.38
N VAL A 104 -2.19 0.19 15.56
CA VAL A 104 -0.98 0.25 16.40
C VAL A 104 0.22 -0.34 15.68
N ALA A 105 0.08 -1.48 15.00
CA ALA A 105 1.16 -2.06 14.21
C ALA A 105 1.63 -1.12 13.10
N SER A 106 0.72 -0.46 12.38
CA SER A 106 1.06 0.53 11.35
C SER A 106 1.79 1.74 11.93
N CYS A 107 1.35 2.25 13.09
CA CYS A 107 2.03 3.34 13.79
C CYS A 107 3.44 2.94 14.24
N LEU A 108 3.64 1.74 14.77
CA LEU A 108 4.95 1.24 15.20
C LEU A 108 5.91 1.09 14.01
N LEU A 109 5.41 0.62 12.87
CA LEU A 109 6.20 0.54 11.63
C LEU A 109 6.60 1.92 11.14
N LEU A 110 5.70 2.89 11.19
CA LEU A 110 6.00 4.27 10.81
C LEU A 110 7.05 4.89 11.74
N LEU A 111 6.93 4.69 13.04
CA LEU A 111 7.93 5.15 14.03
C LEU A 111 9.29 4.49 13.81
N SER A 112 9.35 3.21 13.44
CA SER A 112 10.61 2.54 13.10
C SER A 112 11.30 3.17 11.89
N GLY A 113 10.52 3.63 10.90
CA GLY A 113 11.01 4.38 9.75
C GLY A 113 11.67 5.71 10.16
N ILE A 114 11.07 6.42 11.10
CA ILE A 114 11.65 7.65 11.65
C ILE A 114 12.98 7.36 12.34
N THR A 115 13.05 6.32 13.15
CA THR A 115 14.30 5.90 13.81
C THR A 115 15.40 5.62 12.79
N PHE A 116 15.05 4.93 11.70
CA PHE A 116 15.99 4.66 10.60
C PHE A 116 16.54 5.93 9.95
N LEU A 117 15.67 6.94 9.73
CA LEU A 117 16.08 8.23 9.16
C LEU A 117 17.11 8.95 10.04
N TYR A 118 16.93 8.92 11.36
CA TYR A 118 17.83 9.60 12.31
C TYR A 118 19.13 8.83 12.57
N THR A 119 19.15 7.53 12.34
CA THR A 119 20.36 6.69 12.55
C THR A 119 21.29 6.72 11.33
N SER A 120 20.79 7.21 10.17
CA SER A 120 21.58 7.28 8.94
C SER A 120 22.50 8.50 8.93
N ASP A 121 23.69 8.34 8.35
CA ASP A 121 24.70 9.42 8.23
C ASP A 121 24.16 10.65 7.46
N SER A 122 23.19 10.43 6.55
CA SER A 122 22.51 11.48 5.81
C SER A 122 21.01 11.21 5.77
N ILE A 123 20.25 12.06 6.46
CA ILE A 123 18.77 12.03 6.47
C ILE A 123 18.21 12.11 5.04
N MET A 124 18.83 12.92 4.18
CA MET A 124 18.37 13.10 2.81
C MET A 124 18.56 11.83 1.96
N GLN A 125 19.68 11.13 2.11
CA GLN A 125 19.91 9.88 1.39
C GLN A 125 18.95 8.78 1.88
N ALA A 126 18.75 8.68 3.19
CA ALA A 126 17.80 7.73 3.76
C ALA A 126 16.36 8.02 3.30
N PHE A 127 15.96 9.29 3.27
CA PHE A 127 14.67 9.71 2.74
C PHE A 127 14.51 9.36 1.25
N ALA A 128 15.53 9.63 0.43
CA ALA A 128 15.53 9.28 -0.99
C ALA A 128 15.40 7.76 -1.18
N LEU A 129 16.09 6.95 -0.38
CA LEU A 129 16.01 5.50 -0.43
C LEU A 129 14.59 5.00 -0.08
N VAL A 130 14.02 5.47 1.03
CA VAL A 130 12.68 5.05 1.48
C VAL A 130 11.62 5.45 0.45
N THR A 131 11.68 6.67 -0.08
CA THR A 131 10.72 7.14 -1.10
C THR A 131 10.86 6.38 -2.41
N THR A 132 12.09 6.03 -2.81
CA THR A 132 12.31 5.21 -4.02
C THR A 132 11.76 3.79 -3.84
N VAL A 133 12.01 3.14 -2.69
CA VAL A 133 11.42 1.83 -2.40
C VAL A 133 9.90 1.90 -2.42
N ALA A 134 9.30 2.93 -1.81
CA ALA A 134 7.85 3.13 -1.86
C ALA A 134 7.35 3.31 -3.29
N ALA A 135 8.03 4.10 -4.12
CA ALA A 135 7.67 4.27 -5.53
C ALA A 135 7.73 2.94 -6.31
N LEU A 136 8.75 2.10 -6.08
CA LEU A 136 8.86 0.77 -6.70
C LEU A 136 7.70 -0.14 -6.30
N LEU A 137 7.30 -0.13 -5.03
CA LEU A 137 6.15 -0.89 -4.55
C LEU A 137 4.84 -0.41 -5.18
N PHE A 138 4.69 0.90 -5.37
CA PHE A 138 3.55 1.47 -6.12
C PHE A 138 3.55 1.02 -7.58
N LEU A 139 4.67 1.13 -8.28
CA LEU A 139 4.80 0.67 -9.68
C LEU A 139 4.43 -0.81 -9.80
N PHE A 140 4.92 -1.64 -8.89
CA PHE A 140 4.58 -3.07 -8.86
C PHE A 140 3.08 -3.30 -8.65
N THR A 141 2.48 -2.64 -7.65
CA THR A 141 1.05 -2.79 -7.34
C THR A 141 0.17 -2.34 -8.52
N TRP A 142 0.48 -1.20 -9.12
CA TRP A 142 -0.24 -0.70 -10.28
C TRP A 142 -0.08 -1.60 -11.50
N SER A 143 1.12 -2.13 -11.73
CA SER A 143 1.36 -3.13 -12.80
C SER A 143 0.50 -4.37 -12.59
N LEU A 144 0.42 -4.87 -11.36
CA LEU A 144 -0.39 -6.02 -11.02
C LEU A 144 -1.88 -5.76 -11.28
N ILE A 145 -2.39 -4.57 -10.92
CA ILE A 145 -3.78 -4.16 -11.18
C ILE A 145 -4.07 -4.16 -12.69
N VAL A 146 -3.15 -3.61 -13.49
CA VAL A 146 -3.31 -3.56 -14.95
C VAL A 146 -3.30 -4.97 -15.56
N VAL A 147 -2.39 -5.84 -15.10
CA VAL A 147 -2.33 -7.25 -15.52
C VAL A 147 -3.61 -7.99 -15.13
N CYS A 148 -4.10 -7.81 -13.90
CA CYS A 148 -5.37 -8.39 -13.44
C CYS A 148 -6.54 -7.94 -14.31
N TYR A 149 -6.58 -6.68 -14.72
CA TYR A 149 -7.60 -6.18 -15.62
C TYR A 149 -7.56 -6.84 -17.00
N ILE A 150 -6.35 -7.04 -17.58
CA ILE A 150 -6.18 -7.75 -18.86
C ILE A 150 -6.68 -9.18 -18.75
N VAL A 151 -6.30 -9.89 -17.68
CA VAL A 151 -6.73 -11.29 -17.43
C VAL A 151 -8.24 -11.36 -17.20
N TYR A 152 -8.80 -10.45 -16.39
CA TYR A 152 -10.24 -10.35 -16.14
C TYR A 152 -11.02 -10.21 -17.45
N ARG A 153 -10.62 -9.26 -18.30
CA ARG A 153 -11.27 -9.01 -19.58
C ARG A 153 -11.24 -10.21 -20.52
N ARG A 154 -10.12 -10.98 -20.50
CA ARG A 154 -9.99 -12.22 -21.30
C ARG A 154 -10.84 -13.36 -20.77
N LYS A 155 -10.87 -13.56 -19.45
CA LYS A 155 -11.54 -14.70 -18.81
C LYS A 155 -13.04 -14.49 -18.59
N ARG A 156 -13.50 -13.26 -18.44
CA ARG A 156 -14.88 -12.92 -18.10
C ARG A 156 -15.42 -11.77 -18.98
N PRO A 157 -15.53 -11.95 -20.32
CA PRO A 157 -15.96 -10.90 -21.24
C PRO A 157 -17.40 -10.42 -20.93
N GLN A 158 -18.31 -11.30 -20.55
CA GLN A 158 -19.70 -10.98 -20.22
C GLN A 158 -19.83 -10.00 -19.06
N LEU A 159 -19.09 -10.24 -17.96
CA LEU A 159 -19.07 -9.33 -16.81
C LEU A 159 -18.44 -7.97 -17.15
N HIS A 160 -17.54 -7.95 -18.12
CA HIS A 160 -16.96 -6.69 -18.59
C HIS A 160 -17.96 -5.88 -19.42
N GLU A 161 -18.82 -6.53 -20.19
CA GLU A 161 -19.87 -5.85 -20.99
C GLU A 161 -20.93 -5.22 -20.10
N GLU A 162 -21.33 -5.87 -19.03
CA GLU A 162 -22.28 -5.39 -18.02
C GLU A 162 -21.70 -4.29 -17.11
N SER A 163 -20.36 -4.12 -17.09
CA SER A 163 -19.70 -3.14 -16.23
C SER A 163 -20.05 -1.71 -16.63
N ILE A 164 -20.50 -0.93 -15.66
CA ILE A 164 -20.85 0.50 -15.81
C ILE A 164 -19.61 1.35 -16.11
N TYR A 165 -18.44 0.94 -15.63
CA TYR A 165 -17.18 1.65 -15.82
C TYR A 165 -16.21 0.80 -16.63
N LYS A 166 -15.82 1.31 -17.80
CA LYS A 166 -14.84 0.68 -18.67
C LYS A 166 -13.60 1.55 -18.76
N MET A 167 -12.43 0.93 -18.73
CA MET A 167 -11.18 1.65 -18.88
C MET A 167 -11.09 2.32 -20.25
N PRO A 168 -10.85 3.64 -20.34
CA PRO A 168 -10.67 4.33 -21.61
C PRO A 168 -9.44 3.75 -22.35
N GLY A 169 -9.57 3.54 -23.68
CA GLY A 169 -8.53 2.93 -24.49
C GLY A 169 -8.39 1.39 -24.36
N GLY A 170 -9.07 0.75 -23.42
CA GLY A 170 -9.13 -0.71 -23.33
C GLY A 170 -7.77 -1.40 -23.13
N VAL A 171 -7.58 -2.59 -23.74
CA VAL A 171 -6.34 -3.38 -23.63
C VAL A 171 -5.10 -2.70 -24.21
N PRO A 172 -5.15 -2.00 -25.36
CA PRO A 172 -3.98 -1.28 -25.87
C PRO A 172 -3.43 -0.28 -24.86
N MET A 173 -4.29 0.47 -24.18
CA MET A 173 -3.85 1.42 -23.15
C MET A 173 -3.16 0.72 -21.97
N CYS A 174 -3.61 -0.47 -21.60
CA CYS A 174 -2.92 -1.27 -20.57
C CYS A 174 -1.47 -1.57 -20.95
N TRP A 175 -1.20 -1.92 -22.20
CA TRP A 175 0.15 -2.17 -22.70
C TRP A 175 1.01 -0.90 -22.69
N VAL A 176 0.45 0.23 -23.06
CA VAL A 176 1.14 1.53 -22.98
C VAL A 176 1.54 1.85 -21.54
N VAL A 177 0.63 1.65 -20.59
CA VAL A 177 0.91 1.86 -19.15
C VAL A 177 1.99 0.91 -18.64
N LEU A 178 1.95 -0.37 -19.01
CA LEU A 178 2.98 -1.34 -18.63
C LEU A 178 4.34 -1.00 -19.24
N ALA A 179 4.38 -0.56 -20.50
CA ALA A 179 5.61 -0.10 -21.15
C ALA A 179 6.17 1.14 -20.41
N PHE A 180 5.34 2.11 -20.06
CA PHE A 180 5.73 3.26 -19.27
C PHE A 180 6.33 2.87 -17.91
N PHE A 181 5.70 1.92 -17.18
CA PHE A 181 6.23 1.43 -15.90
C PHE A 181 7.58 0.72 -16.07
N THR A 182 7.74 -0.06 -17.15
CA THR A 182 9.01 -0.72 -17.47
C THR A 182 10.12 0.31 -17.77
N ILE A 183 9.81 1.32 -18.56
CA ILE A 183 10.75 2.42 -18.86
C ILE A 183 11.12 3.16 -17.56
N SER A 184 10.14 3.47 -16.72
CA SER A 184 10.39 4.12 -15.43
C SER A 184 11.31 3.28 -14.53
N LEU A 185 11.11 1.97 -14.49
CA LEU A 185 11.97 1.04 -13.76
C LEU A 185 13.41 1.08 -14.30
N VAL A 186 13.58 1.05 -15.63
CA VAL A 186 14.90 1.14 -16.27
C VAL A 186 15.59 2.45 -15.92
N ILE A 187 14.89 3.59 -15.97
CA ILE A 187 15.44 4.89 -15.59
C ILE A 187 15.92 4.88 -14.14
N LEU A 188 15.13 4.31 -13.22
CA LEU A 188 15.50 4.18 -11.79
C LEU A 188 16.76 3.32 -11.57
N THR A 189 17.06 2.38 -12.47
CA THR A 189 18.30 1.57 -12.38
C THR A 189 19.54 2.31 -12.88
N LEU A 190 19.38 3.35 -13.69
CA LEU A 190 20.49 4.12 -14.25
C LEU A 190 21.08 5.14 -13.27
N ASP A 191 20.28 5.62 -12.31
CA ASP A 191 20.74 6.54 -11.29
C ASP A 191 21.40 5.80 -10.13
N PRO A 192 22.65 6.10 -9.77
CA PRO A 192 23.37 5.45 -8.67
C PRO A 192 22.65 5.55 -7.32
N THR A 193 21.92 6.64 -7.06
CA THR A 193 21.22 6.87 -5.77
C THR A 193 20.00 5.98 -5.62
N THR A 194 19.26 5.72 -6.70
CA THR A 194 18.06 4.90 -6.73
C THR A 194 18.34 3.42 -6.99
N ARG A 195 19.48 3.11 -7.62
CA ARG A 195 19.89 1.74 -7.94
C ARG A 195 19.94 0.82 -6.72
N ILE A 196 20.41 1.34 -5.57
CA ILE A 196 20.45 0.58 -4.31
C ILE A 196 19.05 0.17 -3.89
N ALA A 197 18.05 1.08 -3.99
CA ALA A 197 16.67 0.79 -3.69
C ALA A 197 16.09 -0.31 -4.60
N VAL A 198 16.43 -0.27 -5.91
CA VAL A 198 16.00 -1.30 -6.87
C VAL A 198 16.55 -2.67 -6.50
N LEU A 199 17.81 -2.75 -6.04
CA LEU A 199 18.44 -4.01 -5.63
C LEU A 199 17.91 -4.55 -4.29
N ILE A 200 17.48 -3.68 -3.38
CA ILE A 200 16.90 -4.08 -2.08
C ILE A 200 15.44 -4.55 -2.25
N THR A 201 14.71 -4.01 -3.19
CA THR A 201 13.29 -4.32 -3.39
C THR A 201 13.00 -5.82 -3.61
N PRO A 202 13.74 -6.60 -4.42
CA PRO A 202 13.56 -8.04 -4.54
C PRO A 202 13.78 -8.81 -3.23
N ILE A 203 14.72 -8.35 -2.39
CA ILE A 203 14.97 -8.94 -1.06
C ILE A 203 13.75 -8.73 -0.16
N TRP A 204 13.13 -7.56 -0.23
CA TRP A 204 11.89 -7.27 0.47
C TRP A 204 10.74 -8.17 0.02
N PHE A 205 10.57 -8.40 -1.28
CA PHE A 205 9.57 -9.33 -1.80
C PHE A 205 9.84 -10.78 -1.37
N ALA A 206 11.09 -11.21 -1.37
CA ALA A 206 11.49 -12.54 -0.90
C ALA A 206 11.19 -12.70 0.61
N PHE A 207 11.44 -11.66 1.40
CA PHE A 207 11.14 -11.64 2.84
C PHE A 207 9.63 -11.75 3.10
N ILE A 208 8.81 -10.94 2.45
CA ILE A 208 7.34 -11.00 2.59
C ILE A 208 6.80 -12.34 2.08
N GLY A 209 7.31 -12.83 0.95
CA GLY A 209 6.92 -14.13 0.40
C GLY A 209 7.25 -15.29 1.34
N SER A 210 8.40 -15.26 2.00
CA SER A 210 8.77 -16.26 2.99
C SER A 210 7.88 -16.20 4.24
N MET A 211 7.59 -14.99 4.74
CA MET A 211 6.65 -14.79 5.85
C MET A 211 5.25 -15.32 5.52
N TYR A 212 4.76 -15.02 4.32
CA TYR A 212 3.46 -15.53 3.85
C TYR A 212 3.45 -17.05 3.80
N PHE A 213 4.50 -17.67 3.24
CA PHE A 213 4.59 -19.11 3.10
C PHE A 213 4.66 -19.83 4.46
N VAL A 214 5.41 -19.29 5.41
CA VAL A 214 5.48 -19.81 6.79
C VAL A 214 4.12 -19.68 7.47
N HIS A 215 3.45 -18.53 7.35
CA HIS A 215 2.14 -18.30 7.94
C HIS A 215 1.09 -19.24 7.35
N HIS A 216 1.04 -19.38 6.04
CA HIS A 216 0.11 -20.25 5.34
C HIS A 216 0.28 -21.73 5.71
N ARG A 217 1.51 -22.22 5.79
CA ARG A 217 1.79 -23.58 6.30
C ARG A 217 1.34 -23.78 7.74
N HIS A 218 1.47 -22.76 8.57
CA HIS A 218 1.08 -22.83 9.98
C HIS A 218 -0.44 -22.92 10.13
N GLU A 219 -1.21 -22.17 9.34
CA GLU A 219 -2.68 -22.24 9.34
C GLU A 219 -3.20 -23.57 8.77
N GLN A 220 -2.63 -24.07 7.67
CA GLN A 220 -2.97 -25.40 7.15
C GLN A 220 -2.73 -26.51 8.17
N ARG A 221 -1.62 -26.43 8.93
CA ARG A 221 -1.38 -27.38 10.04
C ARG A 221 -2.43 -27.29 11.13
N LYS A 222 -2.89 -26.10 11.48
CA LYS A 222 -3.95 -25.93 12.50
C LYS A 222 -5.29 -26.48 12.02
N GLU A 223 -5.62 -26.29 10.76
CA GLU A 223 -6.84 -26.84 10.16
C GLU A 223 -6.80 -28.38 10.11
N ALA A 224 -5.68 -28.95 9.69
CA ALA A 224 -5.46 -30.39 9.72
C ALA A 224 -5.60 -30.97 11.14
N LEU A 225 -4.98 -30.32 12.13
CA LEU A 225 -5.13 -30.70 13.53
C LEU A 225 -6.57 -30.59 14.05
N ARG A 226 -7.33 -29.59 13.63
CA ARG A 226 -8.77 -29.47 13.97
C ARG A 226 -9.61 -30.55 13.35
N TYR A 227 -9.22 -31.04 12.17
CA TYR A 227 -9.93 -32.14 11.52
C TYR A 227 -9.67 -33.49 12.22
N PHE A 228 -8.46 -33.68 12.75
CA PHE A 228 -8.09 -34.90 13.48
C PHE A 228 -8.54 -34.91 14.98
N LEU A 229 -8.78 -33.75 15.56
CA LEU A 229 -9.29 -33.66 16.93
C LEU A 229 -10.84 -33.77 16.91
N PRO A 230 -11.45 -34.81 17.52
CA PRO A 230 -12.91 -34.93 17.58
C PRO A 230 -13.48 -33.72 18.31
N SER A 231 -14.40 -33.01 17.65
CA SER A 231 -15.09 -31.88 18.26
C SER A 231 -15.79 -32.31 19.54
N PRO A 232 -15.79 -31.51 20.62
CA PRO A 232 -16.46 -31.84 21.87
C PRO A 232 -17.96 -32.15 21.71
N GLN A 233 -18.58 -31.71 20.63
CA GLN A 233 -19.99 -31.98 20.33
C GLN A 233 -20.26 -33.41 19.84
N ARG A 234 -19.33 -34.15 19.29
CA ARG A 234 -19.52 -35.55 18.89
C ARG A 234 -19.60 -36.50 20.08
N ARG A 235 -19.12 -36.10 21.27
CA ARG A 235 -19.28 -36.92 22.50
C ARG A 235 -20.67 -36.88 23.11
N ARG A 236 -21.54 -35.93 22.72
CA ARG A 236 -22.89 -35.82 23.24
C ARG A 236 -23.93 -36.67 22.51
N HIS A 237 -23.60 -37.25 21.37
CA HIS A 237 -24.48 -38.10 20.58
C HIS A 237 -23.95 -39.53 20.39
N ALA A 238 -23.11 -40.02 21.29
CA ALA A 238 -22.86 -41.45 21.33
C ALA A 238 -24.18 -42.11 21.82
N PRO A 239 -24.82 -42.99 21.03
CA PRO A 239 -26.02 -43.68 21.47
C PRO A 239 -25.64 -44.52 22.69
N CYS A 240 -26.39 -44.34 23.78
CA CYS A 240 -26.31 -45.22 24.92
C CYS A 240 -26.50 -46.67 24.42
N SER A 241 -25.52 -47.53 24.64
CA SER A 241 -25.64 -48.93 24.38
C SER A 241 -26.82 -49.48 25.24
N PRO A 242 -27.80 -50.20 24.68
CA PRO A 242 -28.85 -50.80 25.48
C PRO A 242 -28.22 -51.85 26.39
N GLY A 243 -28.35 -51.63 27.68
CA GLY A 243 -27.94 -52.53 28.71
C GLY A 243 -28.57 -53.92 28.48
N ARG A 244 -27.77 -54.96 28.43
CA ARG A 244 -28.18 -56.34 28.47
C ARG A 244 -28.95 -56.52 29.78
N GLY A 245 -30.30 -56.66 29.71
CA GLY A 245 -31.08 -57.13 30.74
C GLY A 245 -30.76 -58.62 30.95
N SER A 246 -30.22 -58.97 32.10
CA SER A 246 -30.10 -60.31 32.58
C SER A 246 -31.49 -60.81 32.93
N GLY A 247 -31.90 -61.92 32.33
CA GLY A 247 -33.12 -62.62 32.69
C GLY A 247 -33.07 -63.28 34.10
N MET A 248 -34.19 -63.33 34.67
CA MET A 248 -34.79 -64.45 35.42
C MET A 248 -36.29 -64.24 35.36
#